data_87c44b37303a6451338d5afc556f7fab
#
_entry.id   87c44b37303a6451338d5afc556f7fab
#
_cell.length_a   1.000
_cell.length_b   1.000
_cell.length_c   1.000
_cell.angle_alpha   90.00
_cell.angle_beta   90.00
_cell.angle_gamma   90.00
#
_symmetry.space_group_name_H-M   'P 1'
#
loop_
_entity.id
_entity.type
_entity.pdbx_description
1 polymer ?
#
loop_
_entity_poly.entity_id
_entity_poly.type
_entity_poly.pdbx_seq_one_letter_code
_entity_poly.pdbx_strand_id
1 'polypeptide(L)'
;RDPEMSRGLGDVYKRQTHKGDAAAMQEKWLDTICGWVLQDKGWSGREIKAAMPKIAADFAAIPVHRVPKVKVGVVGEIYVKYSPLGNNDLEKFLASQDCEVNLPGLMGFVQYCAYNPSETARLYGGTFLEKHVSDLVLQYIAGMEKVLIKVLKDNGYHAPLPFNELVKLTDGIISTGDKMGEGWLLTAEMIELVRAGYENIVCAQPFGCLPNHICGKGMMQPIKQRIPDLNIVAIDYDASATRINQELSLIHI
;
A
#
# COMPACT_ATOMS: atom_id res chain seq x y z
N ARG A 1 23.46 -3.39 3.25
CA ARG A 1 22.19 -2.97 2.60
C ARG A 1 22.38 -1.54 2.13
N ASP A 2 22.21 -1.31 0.85
CA ASP A 2 22.41 0.00 0.24
C ASP A 2 21.23 0.92 0.64
N PRO A 3 21.45 2.00 1.41
CA PRO A 3 20.38 2.91 1.80
C PRO A 3 19.73 3.63 0.61
N GLU A 4 20.32 3.53 -0.58
CA GLU A 4 19.89 4.25 -1.77
C GLU A 4 18.69 3.63 -2.49
N MET A 5 18.29 2.39 -2.21
CA MET A 5 17.30 1.66 -3.02
C MET A 5 15.85 1.74 -2.55
N SER A 6 15.52 2.56 -1.57
CA SER A 6 14.15 2.67 -1.06
C SER A 6 13.56 4.04 -1.35
N ARG A 7 12.97 4.20 -2.53
CA ARG A 7 12.27 5.43 -2.92
C ARG A 7 10.83 5.11 -3.25
N GLY A 8 9.91 5.37 -2.32
CA GLY A 8 8.50 5.51 -2.65
C GLY A 8 8.17 6.93 -3.16
N LEU A 9 7.00 7.14 -3.73
CA LEU A 9 6.54 8.50 -4.07
C LEU A 9 6.50 9.41 -2.84
N GLY A 10 6.28 8.86 -1.65
CA GLY A 10 6.40 9.57 -0.37
C GLY A 10 7.79 10.17 -0.12
N ASP A 11 8.84 9.60 -0.71
CA ASP A 11 10.21 10.12 -0.64
C ASP A 11 10.32 11.50 -1.28
N VAL A 12 9.70 11.72 -2.44
CA VAL A 12 9.69 13.00 -3.14
C VAL A 12 9.04 14.10 -2.31
N TYR A 13 7.90 13.80 -1.68
CA TYR A 13 7.17 14.75 -0.82
C TYR A 13 8.01 15.27 0.35
N LYS A 14 8.88 14.42 0.91
CA LYS A 14 9.63 14.73 2.12
C LYS A 14 11.00 15.32 1.88
N ARG A 15 11.54 15.10 0.68
CA ARG A 15 12.90 15.49 0.33
C ARG A 15 12.95 16.55 -0.77
N GLN A 16 11.81 17.05 -1.24
CA GLN A 16 11.76 18.11 -2.26
C GLN A 16 12.48 19.38 -1.80
N THR A 17 13.25 19.97 -2.70
CA THR A 17 14.03 21.18 -2.44
C THR A 17 13.10 22.38 -2.20
N HIS A 18 12.00 22.48 -2.96
CA HIS A 18 10.99 23.49 -2.78
C HIS A 18 9.70 22.84 -2.28
N LYS A 19 9.29 23.26 -1.09
CA LYS A 19 8.08 22.72 -0.44
C LYS A 19 6.84 23.02 -1.31
N GLY A 20 6.13 21.98 -1.69
CA GLY A 20 4.90 22.08 -2.49
C GLY A 20 5.03 21.61 -3.94
N ASP A 21 6.25 21.41 -4.49
CA ASP A 21 6.44 20.95 -5.86
C ASP A 21 5.76 19.61 -6.13
N ALA A 22 5.85 18.68 -5.20
CA ALA A 22 5.22 17.38 -5.33
C ALA A 22 3.67 17.46 -5.28
N ALA A 23 3.12 18.34 -4.43
CA ALA A 23 1.68 18.58 -4.36
C ALA A 23 1.16 19.21 -5.65
N ALA A 24 1.84 20.23 -6.17
CA ALA A 24 1.50 20.86 -7.44
C ALA A 24 1.55 19.87 -8.61
N MET A 25 2.56 18.97 -8.61
CA MET A 25 2.65 17.92 -9.63
C MET A 25 1.51 16.91 -9.52
N GLN A 26 1.11 16.55 -8.30
CA GLN A 26 -0.04 15.69 -8.05
C GLN A 26 -1.33 16.32 -8.57
N GLU A 27 -1.61 17.59 -8.25
CA GLU A 27 -2.79 18.30 -8.73
C GLU A 27 -2.82 18.35 -10.26
N LYS A 28 -1.70 18.71 -10.91
CA LYS A 28 -1.58 18.71 -12.38
C LYS A 28 -2.00 17.36 -12.98
N TRP A 29 -1.53 16.24 -12.42
CA TRP A 29 -1.87 14.93 -12.94
C TRP A 29 -3.29 14.49 -12.61
N LEU A 30 -3.82 14.86 -11.42
CA LEU A 30 -5.23 14.64 -11.09
C LEU A 30 -6.16 15.37 -12.05
N ASP A 31 -5.92 16.64 -12.31
CA ASP A 31 -6.69 17.43 -13.28
C ASP A 31 -6.61 16.83 -14.69
N THR A 32 -5.43 16.38 -15.09
CA THR A 32 -5.22 15.73 -16.39
C THR A 32 -6.05 14.43 -16.48
N ILE A 33 -6.01 13.58 -15.47
CA ILE A 33 -6.74 12.31 -15.44
C ILE A 33 -8.24 12.56 -15.37
N CYS A 34 -8.69 13.48 -14.52
CA CYS A 34 -10.10 13.89 -14.44
C CYS A 34 -10.60 14.44 -15.78
N GLY A 35 -9.79 15.25 -16.47
CA GLY A 35 -10.10 15.74 -17.80
C GLY A 35 -10.24 14.63 -18.85
N TRP A 36 -9.45 13.56 -18.75
CA TRP A 36 -9.61 12.39 -19.62
C TRP A 36 -10.93 11.66 -19.35
N VAL A 37 -11.25 11.43 -18.07
CA VAL A 37 -12.50 10.76 -17.65
C VAL A 37 -13.73 11.54 -18.16
N LEU A 38 -13.73 12.87 -18.05
CA LEU A 38 -14.80 13.74 -18.56
C LEU A 38 -14.94 13.70 -20.09
N GLN A 39 -13.91 13.26 -20.81
CA GLN A 39 -13.91 13.08 -22.27
C GLN A 39 -14.10 11.62 -22.69
N ASP A 40 -14.58 10.76 -21.80
CA ASP A 40 -14.69 9.32 -22.02
C ASP A 40 -13.36 8.64 -22.44
N LYS A 41 -12.23 9.19 -21.98
CA LYS A 41 -10.88 8.66 -22.19
C LYS A 41 -10.32 8.11 -20.86
N GLY A 42 -9.23 7.37 -20.96
CA GLY A 42 -8.55 6.85 -19.75
C GLY A 42 -9.10 5.53 -19.22
N TRP A 43 -10.17 5.00 -19.80
CA TRP A 43 -10.76 3.73 -19.40
C TRP A 43 -10.02 2.51 -19.96
N SER A 44 -9.26 2.69 -21.02
CA SER A 44 -8.50 1.60 -21.61
C SER A 44 -7.18 1.40 -20.88
N GLY A 45 -6.82 0.18 -20.58
CA GLY A 45 -5.51 -0.16 -20.01
C GLY A 45 -4.33 0.30 -20.88
N ARG A 46 -4.57 0.63 -22.16
CA ARG A 46 -3.57 1.20 -23.08
C ARG A 46 -3.22 2.64 -22.70
N GLU A 47 -4.22 3.45 -22.44
CA GLU A 47 -4.03 4.87 -22.05
C GLU A 47 -3.34 4.97 -20.69
N ILE A 48 -3.77 4.17 -19.73
CA ILE A 48 -3.14 4.07 -18.41
C ILE A 48 -1.67 3.69 -18.55
N LYS A 49 -1.36 2.63 -19.30
CA LYS A 49 0.02 2.19 -19.54
C LYS A 49 0.88 3.25 -20.23
N ALA A 50 0.30 4.08 -21.11
CA ALA A 50 1.00 5.18 -21.77
C ALA A 50 1.23 6.39 -20.85
N ALA A 51 0.38 6.61 -19.86
CA ALA A 51 0.50 7.70 -18.88
C ALA A 51 1.53 7.40 -17.77
N MET A 52 1.58 6.18 -17.27
CA MET A 52 2.45 5.79 -16.16
C MET A 52 3.92 6.24 -16.30
N PRO A 53 4.61 6.04 -17.44
CA PRO A 53 5.99 6.50 -17.60
C PRO A 53 6.14 8.01 -17.50
N LYS A 54 5.15 8.76 -17.99
CA LYS A 54 5.18 10.24 -17.97
C LYS A 54 4.98 10.74 -16.54
N ILE A 55 4.03 10.17 -15.82
CA ILE A 55 3.79 10.48 -14.39
C ILE A 55 5.07 10.25 -13.59
N ALA A 56 5.66 9.06 -13.70
CA ALA A 56 6.86 8.72 -12.95
C ALA A 56 8.05 9.62 -13.31
N ALA A 57 8.24 9.95 -14.59
CA ALA A 57 9.30 10.87 -15.03
C ALA A 57 9.10 12.30 -14.50
N ASP A 58 7.86 12.81 -14.51
CA ASP A 58 7.55 14.15 -13.99
C ASP A 58 7.86 14.23 -12.48
N PHE A 59 7.48 13.21 -11.70
CA PHE A 59 7.84 13.16 -10.27
C PHE A 59 9.35 12.97 -10.05
N ALA A 60 10.02 12.17 -10.88
CA ALA A 60 11.46 11.95 -10.77
C ALA A 60 12.28 13.22 -11.11
N ALA A 61 11.70 14.13 -11.88
CA ALA A 61 12.33 15.42 -12.21
C ALA A 61 12.29 16.44 -11.05
N ILE A 62 11.49 16.21 -10.01
CA ILE A 62 11.42 17.10 -8.85
C ILE A 62 12.75 17.03 -8.10
N PRO A 63 13.44 18.18 -7.87
CA PRO A 63 14.70 18.21 -7.13
C PRO A 63 14.49 17.78 -5.67
N VAL A 64 15.31 16.84 -5.18
CA VAL A 64 15.20 16.32 -3.82
C VAL A 64 16.55 16.36 -3.09
N HIS A 65 16.52 16.66 -1.79
CA HIS A 65 17.65 16.48 -0.89
C HIS A 65 17.60 15.11 -0.24
N ARG A 66 18.65 14.32 -0.40
CA ARG A 66 18.73 12.96 0.16
C ARG A 66 19.20 13.02 1.60
N VAL A 67 18.28 12.92 2.53
CA VAL A 67 18.54 12.80 3.96
C VAL A 67 17.88 11.53 4.49
N PRO A 68 18.53 10.78 5.41
CA PRO A 68 17.90 9.66 6.08
C PRO A 68 16.64 10.12 6.83
N LYS A 69 15.58 9.32 6.76
CA LYS A 69 14.32 9.55 7.47
C LYS A 69 13.89 8.27 8.15
N VAL A 70 13.12 8.37 9.24
CA VAL A 70 12.43 7.24 9.82
C VAL A 70 11.37 6.75 8.83
N LYS A 71 11.41 5.47 8.46
CA LYS A 71 10.50 4.87 7.50
C LYS A 71 9.34 4.22 8.21
N VAL A 72 8.13 4.60 7.82
CA VAL A 72 6.88 4.10 8.39
C VAL A 72 6.00 3.55 7.28
N GLY A 73 5.69 2.26 7.36
CA GLY A 73 4.69 1.62 6.51
C GLY A 73 3.30 1.73 7.15
N VAL A 74 2.27 2.05 6.37
CA VAL A 74 0.89 2.11 6.86
C VAL A 74 0.07 1.04 6.14
N VAL A 75 -0.45 0.08 6.88
CA VAL A 75 -1.41 -0.92 6.43
C VAL A 75 -2.72 -0.75 7.19
N GLY A 76 -3.77 -1.44 6.80
CA GLY A 76 -5.02 -1.38 7.56
C GLY A 76 -6.26 -1.55 6.69
N GLU A 77 -7.41 -1.29 7.29
CA GLU A 77 -8.70 -1.33 6.62
C GLU A 77 -8.73 -0.29 5.50
N ILE A 78 -9.29 -0.67 4.35
CA ILE A 78 -9.17 0.07 3.11
C ILE A 78 -9.65 1.52 3.21
N TYR A 79 -10.80 1.77 3.86
CA TYR A 79 -11.30 3.12 4.05
C TYR A 79 -10.44 3.90 5.04
N VAL A 80 -10.14 3.33 6.21
CA VAL A 80 -9.33 3.99 7.24
C VAL A 80 -7.91 4.25 6.74
N LYS A 81 -7.31 3.32 5.99
CA LYS A 81 -5.96 3.48 5.44
C LYS A 81 -5.83 4.71 4.53
N TYR A 82 -6.82 4.95 3.66
CA TYR A 82 -6.73 6.00 2.63
C TYR A 82 -7.53 7.27 2.93
N SER A 83 -8.48 7.26 3.86
CA SER A 83 -9.34 8.40 4.13
C SER A 83 -8.77 9.30 5.24
N PRO A 84 -8.35 10.54 4.94
CA PRO A 84 -7.91 11.48 5.97
C PRO A 84 -8.97 11.74 7.06
N LEU A 85 -10.26 11.69 6.67
CA LEU A 85 -11.36 11.80 7.62
C LEU A 85 -11.44 10.58 8.55
N GLY A 86 -11.20 9.37 8.01
CA GLY A 86 -11.28 8.12 8.77
C GLY A 86 -10.08 7.88 9.68
N ASN A 87 -8.90 8.45 9.36
CA ASN A 87 -7.66 8.23 10.09
C ASN A 87 -7.04 9.50 10.71
N ASN A 88 -7.81 10.58 10.85
CA ASN A 88 -7.35 11.85 11.42
C ASN A 88 -6.06 12.39 10.76
N ASP A 89 -6.00 12.37 9.43
CA ASP A 89 -4.84 12.84 8.66
C ASP A 89 -3.52 12.11 9.06
N LEU A 90 -3.56 10.79 9.29
CA LEU A 90 -2.42 9.99 9.74
C LEU A 90 -1.16 10.23 8.89
N GLU A 91 -1.28 10.26 7.57
CA GLU A 91 -0.15 10.51 6.68
C GLU A 91 0.46 11.90 6.91
N LYS A 92 -0.38 12.94 7.04
CA LYS A 92 0.10 14.29 7.37
C LYS A 92 0.72 14.36 8.77
N PHE A 93 0.14 13.63 9.72
CA PHE A 93 0.70 13.55 11.07
C PHE A 93 2.10 12.95 11.06
N LEU A 94 2.28 11.76 10.49
CA LEU A 94 3.59 11.11 10.34
C LEU A 94 4.57 12.00 9.55
N ALA A 95 4.04 12.67 8.56
CA ALA A 95 4.77 13.65 7.79
C ALA A 95 5.27 14.81 8.65
N SER A 96 4.48 15.32 9.58
CA SER A 96 4.90 16.41 10.49
C SER A 96 5.97 15.96 11.48
N GLN A 97 6.06 14.66 11.75
CA GLN A 97 7.11 14.03 12.58
C GLN A 97 8.37 13.66 11.77
N ASP A 98 8.50 14.21 10.58
CA ASP A 98 9.66 14.01 9.70
C ASP A 98 9.84 12.54 9.22
N CYS A 99 8.78 11.72 9.23
CA CYS A 99 8.80 10.35 8.75
C CYS A 99 8.61 10.25 7.23
N GLU A 100 9.25 9.27 6.62
CA GLU A 100 8.96 8.80 5.25
C GLU A 100 7.85 7.76 5.32
N VAL A 101 6.68 8.06 4.76
CA VAL A 101 5.49 7.21 4.83
C VAL A 101 5.31 6.43 3.54
N ASN A 102 5.01 5.14 3.66
CA ASN A 102 4.62 4.28 2.53
C ASN A 102 3.28 3.61 2.82
N LEU A 103 2.31 3.87 1.94
CA LEU A 103 1.02 3.20 1.90
C LEU A 103 1.01 2.27 0.68
N PRO A 104 0.86 0.94 0.86
CA PRO A 104 0.64 0.03 -0.28
C PRO A 104 -0.51 0.48 -1.16
N GLY A 105 -0.32 0.42 -2.47
CA GLY A 105 -1.29 0.93 -3.43
C GLY A 105 -2.57 0.09 -3.51
N LEU A 106 -3.66 0.70 -3.96
CA LEU A 106 -4.98 0.07 -4.10
C LEU A 106 -4.98 -1.15 -5.06
N MET A 107 -4.02 -1.23 -5.98
CA MET A 107 -3.93 -2.32 -6.95
C MET A 107 -3.81 -3.70 -6.28
N GLY A 108 -3.04 -3.80 -5.19
CA GLY A 108 -2.92 -5.05 -4.41
C GLY A 108 -4.27 -5.53 -3.87
N PHE A 109 -5.09 -4.61 -3.37
CA PHE A 109 -6.44 -4.93 -2.90
C PHE A 109 -7.38 -5.36 -4.03
N VAL A 110 -7.32 -4.72 -5.20
CA VAL A 110 -8.11 -5.13 -6.37
C VAL A 110 -7.71 -6.52 -6.84
N GLN A 111 -6.40 -6.82 -6.88
CA GLN A 111 -5.90 -8.16 -7.20
C GLN A 111 -6.32 -9.20 -6.15
N TYR A 112 -6.27 -8.84 -4.87
CA TYR A 112 -6.77 -9.68 -3.79
C TYR A 112 -8.24 -10.03 -3.97
N CYS A 113 -9.11 -9.06 -4.26
CA CYS A 113 -10.53 -9.30 -4.54
C CYS A 113 -10.72 -10.22 -5.76
N ALA A 114 -9.94 -10.04 -6.82
CA ALA A 114 -9.99 -10.88 -8.01
C ALA A 114 -9.42 -12.29 -7.76
N TYR A 115 -8.46 -12.45 -6.85
CA TYR A 115 -7.83 -13.73 -6.49
C TYR A 115 -8.73 -14.63 -5.62
N ASN A 116 -9.48 -14.02 -4.70
CA ASN A 116 -10.24 -14.76 -3.68
C ASN A 116 -11.23 -15.79 -4.24
N PRO A 117 -11.96 -15.58 -5.36
CA PRO A 117 -12.83 -16.62 -5.91
C PRO A 117 -12.06 -17.86 -6.40
N SER A 118 -10.94 -17.67 -7.10
CA SER A 118 -10.07 -18.76 -7.54
C SER A 118 -9.50 -19.54 -6.36
N GLU A 119 -9.04 -18.82 -5.33
CA GLU A 119 -8.48 -19.43 -4.12
C GLU A 119 -9.56 -20.15 -3.29
N THR A 120 -10.78 -19.63 -3.25
CA THR A 120 -11.91 -20.32 -2.63
C THR A 120 -12.21 -21.63 -3.32
N ALA A 121 -12.24 -21.62 -4.66
CA ALA A 121 -12.45 -22.84 -5.43
C ALA A 121 -11.34 -23.87 -5.21
N ARG A 122 -10.09 -23.42 -4.99
CA ARG A 122 -8.95 -24.27 -4.67
C ARG A 122 -9.05 -24.90 -3.28
N LEU A 123 -9.42 -24.11 -2.26
CA LEU A 123 -9.42 -24.54 -0.85
C LEU A 123 -10.66 -25.33 -0.47
N TYR A 124 -11.82 -24.93 -0.97
CA TYR A 124 -13.11 -25.42 -0.50
C TYR A 124 -13.98 -26.08 -1.58
N GLY A 125 -13.47 -26.14 -2.80
CA GLY A 125 -14.23 -26.54 -3.98
C GLY A 125 -15.06 -25.38 -4.54
N GLY A 126 -15.22 -25.36 -5.87
CA GLY A 126 -15.97 -24.32 -6.57
C GLY A 126 -16.14 -24.68 -8.05
N THR A 127 -16.82 -23.82 -8.80
CA THR A 127 -17.04 -24.07 -10.21
C THR A 127 -15.80 -23.74 -11.04
N PHE A 128 -15.59 -24.52 -12.10
CA PHE A 128 -14.52 -24.28 -13.07
C PHE A 128 -14.62 -22.88 -13.71
N LEU A 129 -15.84 -22.41 -13.92
CA LEU A 129 -16.09 -21.11 -14.53
C LEU A 129 -15.65 -19.95 -13.63
N GLU A 130 -16.00 -19.99 -12.33
CA GLU A 130 -15.57 -18.96 -11.35
C GLU A 130 -14.06 -18.83 -11.31
N LYS A 131 -13.36 -19.96 -11.25
CA LYS A 131 -11.90 -19.98 -11.26
C LYS A 131 -11.34 -19.35 -12.54
N HIS A 132 -11.84 -19.73 -13.71
CA HIS A 132 -11.35 -19.22 -14.99
C HIS A 132 -11.58 -17.73 -15.16
N VAL A 133 -12.74 -17.21 -14.78
CA VAL A 133 -13.05 -15.78 -14.84
C VAL A 133 -12.11 -15.01 -13.91
N SER A 134 -11.92 -15.49 -12.68
CA SER A 134 -10.98 -14.92 -11.72
C SER A 134 -9.55 -14.86 -12.27
N ASP A 135 -9.07 -15.96 -12.81
CA ASP A 135 -7.71 -16.07 -13.39
C ASP A 135 -7.51 -15.12 -14.59
N LEU A 136 -8.52 -14.95 -15.44
CA LEU A 136 -8.48 -14.01 -16.57
C LEU A 136 -8.40 -12.54 -16.09
N VAL A 137 -9.20 -12.18 -15.09
CA VAL A 137 -9.18 -10.83 -14.50
C VAL A 137 -7.80 -10.56 -13.86
N LEU A 138 -7.27 -11.52 -13.11
CA LEU A 138 -5.94 -11.41 -12.53
C LEU A 138 -4.84 -11.25 -13.57
N GLN A 139 -4.88 -12.00 -14.67
CA GLN A 139 -3.91 -11.86 -15.76
C GLN A 139 -3.96 -10.47 -16.41
N TYR A 140 -5.17 -9.92 -16.60
CA TYR A 140 -5.33 -8.57 -17.13
C TYR A 140 -4.70 -7.51 -16.20
N ILE A 141 -4.99 -7.58 -14.90
CA ILE A 141 -4.47 -6.66 -13.88
C ILE A 141 -2.94 -6.83 -13.75
N ALA A 142 -2.43 -8.06 -13.74
CA ALA A 142 -1.01 -8.34 -13.70
C ALA A 142 -0.24 -7.74 -14.90
N GLY A 143 -0.90 -7.61 -16.05
CA GLY A 143 -0.34 -6.90 -17.20
C GLY A 143 -0.17 -5.39 -16.97
N MET A 144 -1.00 -4.76 -16.14
CA MET A 144 -0.84 -3.36 -15.72
C MET A 144 0.20 -3.24 -14.60
N GLU A 145 0.16 -4.13 -13.63
CA GLU A 145 1.13 -4.22 -12.54
C GLU A 145 2.59 -4.30 -13.06
N LYS A 146 2.84 -5.16 -14.02
CA LYS A 146 4.18 -5.29 -14.64
C LYS A 146 4.68 -3.97 -15.23
N VAL A 147 3.81 -3.19 -15.87
CA VAL A 147 4.16 -1.88 -16.39
C VAL A 147 4.46 -0.90 -15.25
N LEU A 148 3.62 -0.88 -14.21
CA LEU A 148 3.82 -0.02 -13.03
C LEU A 148 5.16 -0.33 -12.36
N ILE A 149 5.42 -1.61 -12.04
CA ILE A 149 6.67 -2.05 -11.40
C ILE A 149 7.89 -1.65 -12.24
N LYS A 150 7.83 -1.88 -13.55
CA LYS A 150 8.92 -1.49 -14.48
C LYS A 150 9.15 0.01 -14.45
N VAL A 151 8.10 0.80 -14.59
CA VAL A 151 8.18 2.26 -14.63
C VAL A 151 8.74 2.83 -13.33
N LEU A 152 8.31 2.33 -12.18
CA LEU A 152 8.83 2.75 -10.88
C LEU A 152 10.33 2.44 -10.76
N LYS A 153 10.76 1.22 -11.12
CA LYS A 153 12.17 0.81 -11.10
C LYS A 153 13.03 1.63 -12.05
N ASP A 154 12.56 1.86 -13.27
CA ASP A 154 13.29 2.63 -14.30
C ASP A 154 13.51 4.09 -13.85
N ASN A 155 12.67 4.64 -12.96
CA ASN A 155 12.80 5.98 -12.40
C ASN A 155 13.42 6.01 -11.00
N GLY A 156 13.96 4.88 -10.51
CA GLY A 156 14.64 4.78 -9.23
C GLY A 156 13.71 4.81 -8.00
N TYR A 157 12.43 4.50 -8.19
CA TYR A 157 11.46 4.36 -7.10
C TYR A 157 11.40 2.93 -6.58
N HIS A 158 11.02 2.80 -5.31
CA HIS A 158 10.61 1.52 -4.76
C HIS A 158 9.36 1.04 -5.51
N ALA A 159 9.40 -0.21 -5.96
CA ALA A 159 8.26 -0.84 -6.60
C ALA A 159 7.69 -1.93 -5.69
N PRO A 160 6.37 -2.09 -5.61
CA PRO A 160 5.75 -3.19 -4.88
C PRO A 160 6.19 -4.53 -5.45
N LEU A 161 6.07 -5.59 -4.65
CA LEU A 161 6.23 -6.95 -5.14
C LEU A 161 5.12 -7.30 -6.14
N PRO A 162 5.41 -8.13 -7.16
CA PRO A 162 4.35 -8.73 -7.95
C PRO A 162 3.37 -9.49 -7.06
N PHE A 163 2.08 -9.42 -7.35
CA PHE A 163 1.04 -9.99 -6.50
C PHE A 163 1.24 -11.48 -6.17
N ASN A 164 1.71 -12.27 -7.13
CA ASN A 164 2.03 -13.68 -6.89
C ASN A 164 3.18 -13.89 -5.88
N GLU A 165 4.11 -12.96 -5.77
CA GLU A 165 5.16 -12.99 -4.76
C GLU A 165 4.64 -12.50 -3.41
N LEU A 166 3.73 -11.51 -3.42
CA LEU A 166 3.04 -11.03 -2.22
C LEU A 166 2.25 -12.17 -1.55
N VAL A 167 1.50 -12.96 -2.32
CA VAL A 167 0.77 -14.14 -1.81
C VAL A 167 1.70 -15.09 -1.06
N LYS A 168 2.92 -15.36 -1.57
CA LYS A 168 3.88 -16.27 -0.93
C LYS A 168 4.41 -15.76 0.42
N LEU A 169 4.25 -14.46 0.72
CA LEU A 169 4.66 -13.92 2.03
C LEU A 169 3.80 -14.44 3.19
N THR A 170 2.61 -14.95 2.89
CA THR A 170 1.72 -15.53 3.89
C THR A 170 2.11 -16.94 4.31
N ASP A 171 2.98 -17.63 3.54
CA ASP A 171 3.32 -19.03 3.75
C ASP A 171 3.82 -19.30 5.17
N GLY A 172 3.11 -20.20 5.86
CA GLY A 172 3.40 -20.58 7.24
C GLY A 172 3.14 -19.48 8.28
N ILE A 173 2.48 -18.38 7.94
CA ILE A 173 2.10 -17.29 8.85
C ILE A 173 0.59 -17.21 8.97
N ILE A 174 -0.12 -17.07 7.85
CA ILE A 174 -1.58 -16.98 7.80
C ILE A 174 -2.08 -17.71 6.55
N SER A 175 -3.27 -18.29 6.64
CA SER A 175 -3.90 -18.94 5.50
C SER A 175 -4.48 -17.92 4.53
N THR A 176 -4.34 -18.19 3.22
CA THR A 176 -5.07 -17.44 2.18
C THR A 176 -6.59 -17.66 2.24
N GLY A 177 -7.05 -18.61 3.04
CA GLY A 177 -8.46 -18.78 3.39
C GLY A 177 -9.02 -17.72 4.32
N ASP A 178 -8.18 -16.97 5.04
CA ASP A 178 -8.56 -15.84 5.91
C ASP A 178 -8.78 -14.58 5.07
N LYS A 179 -9.86 -14.55 4.30
CA LYS A 179 -10.14 -13.61 3.20
C LYS A 179 -11.26 -12.61 3.46
N MET A 180 -11.79 -12.54 4.66
CA MET A 180 -12.84 -11.56 5.00
C MET A 180 -12.23 -10.16 5.15
N GLY A 181 -12.89 -9.16 4.58
CA GLY A 181 -12.32 -7.81 4.47
C GLY A 181 -11.00 -7.83 3.69
N GLU A 182 -9.96 -7.21 4.22
CA GLU A 182 -8.59 -7.25 3.68
C GLU A 182 -7.88 -8.59 3.98
N GLY A 183 -8.34 -9.31 4.97
CA GLY A 183 -7.89 -10.66 5.31
C GLY A 183 -6.38 -10.81 5.37
N TRP A 184 -5.86 -11.89 4.77
CA TRP A 184 -4.44 -12.22 4.71
C TRP A 184 -3.57 -11.14 4.04
N LEU A 185 -4.18 -10.27 3.20
CA LEU A 185 -3.45 -9.20 2.52
C LEU A 185 -2.78 -8.25 3.52
N LEU A 186 -3.44 -7.92 4.65
CA LEU A 186 -2.85 -7.10 5.71
C LEU A 186 -1.53 -7.66 6.21
N THR A 187 -1.51 -8.96 6.49
CA THR A 187 -0.30 -9.65 6.95
C THR A 187 0.79 -9.64 5.88
N ALA A 188 0.42 -9.86 4.62
CA ALA A 188 1.37 -9.85 3.50
C ALA A 188 1.97 -8.46 3.27
N GLU A 189 1.15 -7.40 3.30
CA GLU A 189 1.60 -6.01 3.16
C GLU A 189 2.57 -5.61 4.28
N MET A 190 2.33 -6.02 5.53
CA MET A 190 3.29 -5.76 6.62
C MET A 190 4.65 -6.38 6.32
N ILE A 191 4.69 -7.63 5.89
CA ILE A 191 5.94 -8.33 5.59
C ILE A 191 6.64 -7.73 4.36
N GLU A 192 5.89 -7.35 3.34
CA GLU A 192 6.41 -6.67 2.16
C GLU A 192 7.11 -5.38 2.54
N LEU A 193 6.45 -4.51 3.31
CA LEU A 193 7.00 -3.24 3.76
C LEU A 193 8.28 -3.42 4.57
N VAL A 194 8.32 -4.40 5.46
CA VAL A 194 9.53 -4.71 6.22
C VAL A 194 10.68 -5.12 5.31
N ARG A 195 10.42 -5.99 4.32
CA ARG A 195 11.42 -6.37 3.31
C ARG A 195 11.91 -5.19 2.48
N ALA A 196 11.05 -4.18 2.30
CA ALA A 196 11.39 -2.92 1.64
C ALA A 196 12.16 -1.94 2.55
N GLY A 197 12.41 -2.31 3.82
CA GLY A 197 13.18 -1.50 4.78
C GLY A 197 12.34 -0.53 5.60
N TYR A 198 11.02 -0.74 5.66
CA TYR A 198 10.12 -0.03 6.57
C TYR A 198 10.00 -0.84 7.87
N GLU A 199 10.84 -0.54 8.84
CA GLU A 199 10.90 -1.28 10.11
C GLU A 199 9.82 -0.86 11.11
N ASN A 200 9.14 0.26 10.86
CA ASN A 200 8.01 0.73 11.64
C ASN A 200 6.73 0.56 10.83
N ILE A 201 5.75 -0.16 11.37
CA ILE A 201 4.47 -0.42 10.70
C ILE A 201 3.33 0.10 11.57
N VAL A 202 2.45 0.89 10.98
CA VAL A 202 1.17 1.29 11.57
C VAL A 202 0.06 0.47 10.91
N CYS A 203 -0.69 -0.27 11.71
CA CYS A 203 -1.91 -0.94 11.29
C CYS A 203 -3.10 -0.08 11.69
N ALA A 204 -3.67 0.67 10.73
CA ALA A 204 -4.80 1.55 10.94
C ALA A 204 -6.11 0.77 10.75
N GLN A 205 -6.95 0.72 11.77
CA GLN A 205 -8.15 -0.11 11.73
C GLN A 205 -9.34 0.59 12.41
N PRO A 206 -10.59 0.35 11.94
CA PRO A 206 -11.77 0.77 12.68
C PRO A 206 -11.89 0.00 13.99
N PHE A 207 -12.29 0.65 15.06
CA PHE A 207 -12.59 -0.03 16.31
C PHE A 207 -13.63 -1.14 16.08
N GLY A 208 -13.34 -2.34 16.57
CA GLY A 208 -14.23 -3.49 16.45
C GLY A 208 -14.26 -4.16 15.06
N CYS A 209 -13.40 -3.78 14.12
CA CYS A 209 -13.30 -4.45 12.83
C CYS A 209 -12.68 -5.84 12.97
N LEU A 210 -13.50 -6.89 12.89
CA LEU A 210 -13.07 -8.28 13.12
C LEU A 210 -11.92 -8.73 12.19
N PRO A 211 -11.99 -8.56 10.85
CA PRO A 211 -10.90 -8.97 9.97
C PRO A 211 -9.57 -8.29 10.32
N ASN A 212 -9.59 -7.01 10.63
CA ASN A 212 -8.38 -6.27 10.99
C ASN A 212 -7.82 -6.70 12.35
N HIS A 213 -8.68 -7.02 13.32
CA HIS A 213 -8.23 -7.55 14.61
C HIS A 213 -7.57 -8.93 14.46
N ILE A 214 -8.06 -9.78 13.56
CA ILE A 214 -7.51 -11.12 13.33
C ILE A 214 -6.24 -11.04 12.46
N CYS A 215 -6.38 -10.52 11.24
CA CYS A 215 -5.33 -10.57 10.22
C CYS A 215 -4.32 -9.41 10.30
N GLY A 216 -4.66 -8.35 11.01
CA GLY A 216 -3.76 -7.22 11.32
C GLY A 216 -3.17 -7.37 12.72
N LYS A 217 -3.90 -6.94 13.75
CA LYS A 217 -3.45 -6.90 15.14
C LYS A 217 -3.05 -8.28 15.70
N GLY A 218 -3.84 -9.32 15.39
CA GLY A 218 -3.55 -10.69 15.82
C GLY A 218 -2.28 -11.28 15.24
N MET A 219 -1.87 -10.82 14.05
CA MET A 219 -0.68 -11.31 13.37
C MET A 219 0.60 -10.57 13.75
N MET A 220 0.54 -9.51 14.56
CA MET A 220 1.72 -8.76 14.99
C MET A 220 2.76 -9.64 15.70
N GLN A 221 2.32 -10.50 16.62
CA GLN A 221 3.23 -11.39 17.34
C GLN A 221 3.86 -12.47 16.45
N PRO A 222 3.11 -13.22 15.62
CA PRO A 222 3.67 -14.15 14.65
C PRO A 222 4.71 -13.51 13.70
N ILE A 223 4.47 -12.27 13.28
CA ILE A 223 5.42 -11.53 12.43
C ILE A 223 6.67 -11.15 13.24
N LYS A 224 6.52 -10.57 14.45
CA LYS A 224 7.65 -10.20 15.31
C LYS A 224 8.53 -11.39 15.71
N GLN A 225 7.96 -12.57 15.88
CA GLN A 225 8.75 -13.78 16.15
C GLN A 225 9.71 -14.14 15.01
N ARG A 226 9.38 -13.77 13.80
CA ARG A 226 10.23 -14.00 12.61
C ARG A 226 11.15 -12.82 12.28
N ILE A 227 10.74 -11.61 12.65
CA ILE A 227 11.46 -10.37 12.43
C ILE A 227 11.48 -9.58 13.75
N PRO A 228 12.41 -9.91 14.67
CA PRO A 228 12.40 -9.39 16.05
C PRO A 228 12.53 -7.87 16.16
N ASP A 229 13.27 -7.24 15.25
CA ASP A 229 13.55 -5.79 15.28
C ASP A 229 12.39 -4.94 14.69
N LEU A 230 11.30 -5.59 14.30
CA LEU A 230 10.15 -4.93 13.73
C LEU A 230 9.29 -4.24 14.79
N ASN A 231 9.01 -2.97 14.58
CA ASN A 231 8.05 -2.21 15.37
C ASN A 231 6.69 -2.17 14.68
N ILE A 232 5.67 -2.80 15.25
CA ILE A 232 4.29 -2.75 14.72
C ILE A 232 3.39 -2.17 15.79
N VAL A 233 2.60 -1.16 15.41
CA VAL A 233 1.57 -0.52 16.25
C VAL A 233 0.23 -0.62 15.56
N ALA A 234 -0.79 -1.14 16.26
CA ALA A 234 -2.17 -1.11 15.78
C ALA A 234 -2.90 0.08 16.41
N ILE A 235 -3.56 0.88 15.58
CA ILE A 235 -4.34 2.04 16.01
C ILE A 235 -5.80 1.78 15.67
N ASP A 236 -6.63 1.73 16.72
CA ASP A 236 -8.09 1.61 16.59
C ASP A 236 -8.69 3.01 16.41
N TYR A 237 -9.35 3.25 15.28
CA TYR A 237 -10.04 4.50 14.98
C TYR A 237 -11.51 4.40 15.32
N ASP A 238 -11.99 5.30 16.15
CA ASP A 238 -13.40 5.46 16.48
C ASP A 238 -13.81 6.97 16.48
N ALA A 239 -15.08 7.25 16.67
CA ALA A 239 -15.58 8.62 16.62
C ALA A 239 -15.23 9.48 17.88
N SER A 240 -14.73 8.88 18.96
CA SER A 240 -14.72 9.55 20.27
C SER A 240 -13.37 9.99 20.81
N ALA A 241 -12.26 9.28 20.54
CA ALA A 241 -10.99 9.55 21.24
C ALA A 241 -9.72 9.34 20.39
N THR A 242 -9.86 9.19 19.11
CA THR A 242 -8.85 8.62 18.23
C THR A 242 -7.56 9.44 18.12
N ARG A 243 -7.64 10.77 18.18
CA ARG A 243 -6.45 11.62 18.02
C ARG A 243 -5.46 11.42 19.15
N ILE A 244 -5.93 11.33 20.40
CA ILE A 244 -5.08 11.08 21.56
C ILE A 244 -4.47 9.68 21.49
N ASN A 245 -5.27 8.67 21.10
CA ASN A 245 -4.79 7.31 20.94
C ASN A 245 -3.72 7.21 19.82
N GLN A 246 -3.90 7.93 18.73
CA GLN A 246 -2.94 8.01 17.65
C GLN A 246 -1.60 8.59 18.12
N GLU A 247 -1.64 9.75 18.79
CA GLU A 247 -0.44 10.41 19.30
C GLU A 247 0.30 9.53 20.31
N LEU A 248 -0.41 8.92 21.28
CA LEU A 248 0.19 8.04 22.28
C LEU A 248 0.73 6.73 21.68
N SER A 249 0.06 6.16 20.70
CA SER A 249 0.49 4.90 20.06
C SER A 249 1.74 5.08 19.20
N LEU A 250 1.95 6.27 18.66
CA LEU A 250 3.06 6.57 17.76
C LEU A 250 4.30 7.16 18.47
N ILE A 251 4.25 7.32 19.79
CA ILE A 251 5.36 7.92 20.56
C ILE A 251 6.65 7.07 20.53
N HIS A 252 6.56 5.83 20.12
CA HIS A 252 7.68 4.88 20.05
C HIS A 252 8.19 4.61 18.62
N ILE A 253 7.65 5.30 17.62
CA ILE A 253 8.13 5.29 16.24
C ILE A 253 9.19 6.40 16.05
#